data_17d8412b6136ca96fe6a9579ef49b10c
#
_entry.id   17d8412b6136ca96fe6a9579ef49b10c
#
_cell.length_a   1.000
_cell.length_b   1.000
_cell.length_c   1.000
_cell.angle_alpha   90.00
_cell.angle_beta   90.00
_cell.angle_gamma   90.00
#
_symmetry.space_group_name_H-M   'P 1'
#
loop_
_entity.id
_entity.type
_entity.pdbx_description
1 polymer ?
#
loop_
_entity_poly.entity_id
_entity_poly.type
_entity_poly.pdbx_seq_one_letter_code
_entity_poly.pdbx_strand_id
1 'polypeptide(L)'
;MVFSGGTPPGWDSSIAYNHSIGTEFTVGSQPIQVFRIWDIPSRIYEPDTVGIWDLSGNLLTSVSFSNDDFGSSNYGKYLGGSYLAAPITLNPNTSYILGAGNTSGFMNRTPLWNATISSNDGQNYFSLVGAFMGQSAYSFDFPQTAFYGGSAWLSPTIEFNVVPEPSTYALFGLGTVGILVAVRRRRLC
;
A
#
# COMPACT_ATOMS: atom_id res chain seq x y z
N MET A 1 3.18 3.75 4.26
CA MET A 1 4.15 3.27 3.24
C MET A 1 4.44 4.43 2.30
N VAL A 2 5.69 4.68 1.98
CA VAL A 2 6.10 5.76 1.08
C VAL A 2 7.09 5.19 0.08
N PHE A 3 6.89 5.49 -1.19
CA PHE A 3 7.86 5.20 -2.24
C PHE A 3 8.72 6.43 -2.51
N SER A 4 10.02 6.24 -2.68
CA SER A 4 10.96 7.26 -3.10
C SER A 4 11.92 6.69 -4.12
N GLY A 5 12.40 7.53 -5.03
CA GLY A 5 13.33 7.16 -6.09
C GLY A 5 13.57 8.33 -7.05
N GLY A 6 14.41 8.12 -8.03
CA GLY A 6 14.66 9.08 -9.10
C GLY A 6 13.71 8.90 -10.28
N THR A 7 13.37 9.96 -10.97
CA THR A 7 12.74 9.86 -12.30
C THR A 7 13.77 9.42 -13.33
N PRO A 8 13.40 8.59 -14.31
CA PRO A 8 14.31 8.19 -15.38
C PRO A 8 14.82 9.39 -16.16
N PRO A 9 16.11 9.41 -16.57
CA PRO A 9 16.62 10.46 -17.45
C PRO A 9 15.83 10.50 -18.77
N GLY A 10 15.34 11.70 -19.12
CA GLY A 10 14.61 11.92 -20.37
C GLY A 10 13.12 11.54 -20.34
N TRP A 11 12.56 11.22 -19.16
CA TRP A 11 11.13 10.99 -18.99
C TRP A 11 10.49 12.22 -18.36
N ASP A 12 9.38 12.67 -18.91
CA ASP A 12 8.53 13.64 -18.26
C ASP A 12 8.04 13.09 -16.91
N SER A 13 7.81 13.97 -15.97
CA SER A 13 7.41 13.63 -14.60
C SER A 13 6.08 12.88 -14.52
N SER A 14 5.34 12.76 -15.62
CA SER A 14 4.11 11.99 -15.70
C SER A 14 3.94 11.42 -17.10
N ILE A 15 3.69 10.11 -17.17
CA ILE A 15 3.34 9.41 -18.40
C ILE A 15 1.87 8.99 -18.31
N ALA A 16 1.14 9.19 -19.40
CA ALA A 16 -0.24 8.76 -19.49
C ALA A 16 -0.31 7.25 -19.80
N TYR A 17 -0.88 6.49 -18.89
CA TYR A 17 -1.11 5.05 -19.04
C TYR A 17 -2.60 4.77 -19.13
N ASN A 18 -2.96 3.85 -20.02
CA ASN A 18 -4.32 3.34 -20.16
C ASN A 18 -4.50 1.92 -19.61
N HIS A 19 -3.49 1.39 -18.94
CA HIS A 19 -3.49 0.09 -18.30
C HIS A 19 -3.43 0.26 -16.79
N SER A 20 -3.91 -0.72 -16.05
CA SER A 20 -3.63 -0.79 -14.62
C SER A 20 -2.13 -0.82 -14.38
N ILE A 21 -1.70 -0.15 -13.35
CA ILE A 21 -0.31 -0.13 -12.90
C ILE A 21 -0.23 -0.54 -11.46
N GLY A 22 0.83 -1.20 -11.07
CA GLY A 22 0.99 -1.64 -9.69
C GLY A 22 2.44 -1.77 -9.28
N THR A 23 2.65 -1.73 -7.97
CA THR A 23 3.93 -1.99 -7.34
C THR A 23 3.82 -3.24 -6.48
N GLU A 24 4.65 -4.23 -6.76
CA GLU A 24 4.79 -5.41 -5.91
C GLU A 24 5.71 -5.08 -4.73
N PHE A 25 5.24 -5.43 -3.56
CA PHE A 25 5.98 -5.32 -2.31
C PHE A 25 5.78 -6.56 -1.45
N THR A 26 6.77 -6.89 -0.64
CA THR A 26 6.67 -7.98 0.36
C THR A 26 6.53 -7.36 1.74
N VAL A 27 5.57 -7.84 2.53
CA VAL A 27 5.43 -7.51 3.95
C VAL A 27 6.56 -8.14 4.73
N GLY A 28 7.14 -7.42 5.68
CA GLY A 28 8.22 -7.91 6.54
C GLY A 28 7.78 -9.03 7.50
N SER A 29 8.50 -9.19 8.58
CA SER A 29 8.30 -10.30 9.53
C SER A 29 7.03 -10.18 10.39
N GLN A 30 6.36 -9.03 10.39
CA GLN A 30 5.15 -8.78 11.18
C GLN A 30 3.96 -8.55 10.27
N PRO A 31 2.77 -9.09 10.61
CA PRO A 31 1.56 -8.79 9.86
C PRO A 31 1.17 -7.33 10.04
N ILE A 32 0.59 -6.75 8.99
CA ILE A 32 0.08 -5.38 9.00
C ILE A 32 -1.41 -5.37 8.73
N GLN A 33 -2.11 -4.42 9.32
CA GLN A 33 -3.53 -4.15 9.03
C GLN A 33 -3.64 -2.84 8.27
N VAL A 34 -4.01 -2.94 7.00
CA VAL A 34 -4.26 -1.78 6.14
C VAL A 34 -5.68 -1.29 6.38
N PHE A 35 -5.84 0.01 6.63
CA PHE A 35 -7.15 0.63 6.87
C PHE A 35 -7.45 1.80 5.95
N ARG A 36 -6.42 2.31 5.23
CA ARG A 36 -6.58 3.43 4.32
C ARG A 36 -5.65 3.32 3.14
N ILE A 37 -6.12 3.74 1.98
CA ILE A 37 -5.32 3.88 0.76
C ILE A 37 -5.25 5.36 0.41
N TRP A 38 -4.08 5.79 -0.05
CA TRP A 38 -3.83 7.12 -0.53
C TRP A 38 -3.45 7.07 -2.00
N ASP A 39 -3.95 8.02 -2.78
CA ASP A 39 -3.60 8.14 -4.18
C ASP A 39 -3.37 9.59 -4.58
N ILE A 40 -2.61 9.79 -5.67
CA ILE A 40 -2.47 11.08 -6.36
C ILE A 40 -3.35 11.00 -7.59
N PRO A 41 -4.40 11.80 -7.68
CA PRO A 41 -5.33 11.73 -8.81
C PRO A 41 -4.63 12.08 -10.11
N SER A 42 -4.91 11.32 -11.13
CA SER A 42 -4.28 11.47 -12.44
C SER A 42 -4.93 12.54 -13.30
N ARG A 43 -6.24 12.76 -13.17
CA ARG A 43 -7.01 13.74 -13.97
C ARG A 43 -8.29 14.22 -13.27
N ILE A 44 -8.75 15.39 -13.74
CA ILE A 44 -9.89 16.16 -13.22
C ILE A 44 -11.25 15.45 -13.35
N TYR A 45 -11.42 14.49 -14.22
CA TYR A 45 -12.74 14.05 -14.65
C TYR A 45 -13.01 12.55 -14.56
N GLU A 46 -12.06 11.77 -14.07
CA GLU A 46 -12.17 10.32 -14.11
C GLU A 46 -11.76 9.69 -12.79
N PRO A 47 -12.65 8.90 -12.16
CA PRO A 47 -12.32 8.22 -10.92
C PRO A 47 -11.25 7.16 -11.15
N ASP A 48 -10.19 7.21 -10.36
CA ASP A 48 -9.21 6.13 -10.26
C ASP A 48 -9.70 5.10 -9.25
N THR A 49 -9.54 3.82 -9.56
CA THR A 49 -9.72 2.75 -8.58
C THR A 49 -8.37 2.21 -8.18
N VAL A 50 -8.16 2.10 -6.88
CA VAL A 50 -6.93 1.54 -6.30
C VAL A 50 -7.27 0.27 -5.55
N GLY A 51 -6.46 -0.77 -5.72
CA GLY A 51 -6.67 -2.05 -5.06
C GLY A 51 -5.38 -2.70 -4.60
N ILE A 52 -5.57 -3.71 -3.76
CA ILE A 52 -4.52 -4.62 -3.30
C ILE A 52 -4.90 -6.03 -3.75
N TRP A 53 -3.96 -6.69 -4.42
CA TRP A 53 -4.09 -8.07 -4.90
C TRP A 53 -3.06 -8.98 -4.23
N ASP A 54 -3.42 -10.25 -4.08
CA ASP A 54 -2.42 -11.30 -3.90
C ASP A 54 -1.73 -11.65 -5.25
N LEU A 55 -0.65 -12.42 -5.20
CA LEU A 55 0.07 -12.81 -6.42
C LEU A 55 -0.69 -13.84 -7.29
N SER A 56 -1.79 -14.37 -6.83
CA SER A 56 -2.68 -15.22 -7.63
C SER A 56 -3.67 -14.39 -8.45
N GLY A 57 -3.66 -13.05 -8.30
CA GLY A 57 -4.56 -12.14 -9.00
C GLY A 57 -5.89 -11.92 -8.29
N ASN A 58 -6.07 -12.42 -7.06
CA ASN A 58 -7.29 -12.17 -6.30
C ASN A 58 -7.25 -10.75 -5.73
N LEU A 59 -8.28 -9.96 -6.01
CA LEU A 59 -8.48 -8.65 -5.44
C LEU A 59 -8.90 -8.78 -3.97
N LEU A 60 -8.07 -8.31 -3.05
CA LEU A 60 -8.33 -8.40 -1.61
C LEU A 60 -9.18 -7.22 -1.12
N THR A 61 -8.94 -6.04 -1.67
CA THR A 61 -9.72 -4.82 -1.38
C THR A 61 -9.50 -3.79 -2.45
N SER A 62 -10.44 -2.85 -2.57
CA SER A 62 -10.28 -1.67 -3.43
C SER A 62 -11.04 -0.48 -2.89
N VAL A 63 -10.63 0.72 -3.32
CA VAL A 63 -11.33 1.98 -3.15
C VAL A 63 -11.35 2.73 -4.47
N SER A 64 -12.43 3.41 -4.76
CA SER A 64 -12.53 4.33 -5.89
C SER A 64 -12.44 5.75 -5.37
N PHE A 65 -11.63 6.55 -6.01
CA PHE A 65 -11.45 7.97 -5.72
C PHE A 65 -12.28 8.79 -6.69
N SER A 66 -13.15 9.63 -6.16
CA SER A 66 -13.92 10.59 -6.93
C SER A 66 -13.22 11.94 -7.00
N ASN A 67 -13.68 12.81 -7.90
CA ASN A 67 -13.16 14.18 -8.00
C ASN A 67 -13.35 14.99 -6.72
N ASP A 68 -14.37 14.67 -5.93
CA ASP A 68 -14.69 15.36 -4.69
C ASP A 68 -13.66 15.05 -3.59
N ASP A 69 -12.98 13.91 -3.66
CA ASP A 69 -11.95 13.50 -2.68
C ASP A 69 -10.70 14.40 -2.74
N PHE A 70 -10.51 15.17 -3.81
CA PHE A 70 -9.28 15.91 -4.08
C PHE A 70 -9.44 17.43 -4.17
N GLY A 71 -10.66 17.95 -4.31
CA GLY A 71 -10.93 19.37 -4.55
C GLY A 71 -10.40 19.87 -5.91
N SER A 72 -11.17 20.66 -6.61
CA SER A 72 -11.01 21.02 -8.02
C SER A 72 -9.72 21.77 -8.43
N SER A 73 -8.87 22.18 -7.50
CA SER A 73 -7.64 22.96 -7.77
C SER A 73 -6.33 22.21 -7.53
N ASN A 74 -6.38 20.94 -7.12
CA ASN A 74 -5.23 20.27 -6.50
C ASN A 74 -4.71 19.04 -7.26
N TYR A 75 -5.06 18.91 -8.52
CA TYR A 75 -4.67 17.76 -9.35
C TYR A 75 -3.16 17.59 -9.48
N GLY A 76 -2.70 16.36 -9.23
CA GLY A 76 -1.30 16.00 -9.30
C GLY A 76 -0.40 16.61 -8.22
N LYS A 77 -1.00 17.32 -7.24
CA LYS A 77 -0.23 18.03 -6.19
C LYS A 77 -0.42 17.46 -4.80
N TYR A 78 -1.55 16.80 -4.52
CA TYR A 78 -1.86 16.32 -3.17
C TYR A 78 -2.37 14.89 -3.20
N LEU A 79 -1.93 14.11 -2.22
CA LEU A 79 -2.46 12.79 -1.93
C LEU A 79 -3.87 12.91 -1.34
N GLY A 80 -4.84 12.30 -1.99
CA GLY A 80 -6.14 12.02 -1.40
C GLY A 80 -6.14 10.65 -0.73
N GLY A 81 -6.84 10.51 0.39
CA GLY A 81 -6.88 9.24 1.11
C GLY A 81 -8.30 8.79 1.41
N SER A 82 -8.64 7.55 1.07
CA SER A 82 -9.92 6.93 1.35
C SER A 82 -9.78 5.75 2.29
N TYR A 83 -10.66 5.68 3.30
CA TYR A 83 -10.71 4.54 4.21
C TYR A 83 -11.30 3.31 3.51
N LEU A 84 -10.75 2.15 3.83
CA LEU A 84 -11.35 0.89 3.41
C LEU A 84 -12.68 0.67 4.14
N ALA A 85 -13.64 0.05 3.47
CA ALA A 85 -14.92 -0.34 4.08
C ALA A 85 -14.72 -1.26 5.30
N ALA A 86 -13.69 -2.12 5.23
CA ALA A 86 -13.18 -2.89 6.35
C ALA A 86 -11.65 -3.00 6.23
N PRO A 87 -10.90 -2.86 7.34
CA PRO A 87 -9.48 -3.08 7.33
C PRO A 87 -9.14 -4.51 6.90
N ILE A 88 -8.04 -4.66 6.13
CA ILE A 88 -7.54 -5.98 5.72
C ILE A 88 -6.20 -6.27 6.38
N THR A 89 -5.95 -7.53 6.72
CA THR A 89 -4.66 -7.96 7.25
C THR A 89 -3.82 -8.55 6.12
N LEU A 90 -2.62 -8.03 5.94
CA LEU A 90 -1.61 -8.60 5.06
C LEU A 90 -0.63 -9.42 5.89
N ASN A 91 -0.41 -10.66 5.45
CA ASN A 91 0.40 -11.64 6.16
C ASN A 91 1.90 -11.31 6.08
N PRO A 92 2.68 -11.64 7.12
CA PRO A 92 4.12 -11.46 7.10
C PRO A 92 4.78 -12.33 6.02
N ASN A 93 5.93 -11.87 5.52
CA ASN A 93 6.75 -12.55 4.51
C ASN A 93 5.96 -12.94 3.24
N THR A 94 4.93 -12.17 2.91
CA THR A 94 4.04 -12.42 1.77
C THR A 94 4.03 -11.20 0.86
N SER A 95 4.07 -11.45 -0.45
CA SER A 95 4.04 -10.41 -1.46
C SER A 95 2.61 -10.10 -1.90
N TYR A 96 2.41 -8.81 -2.21
CA TYR A 96 1.16 -8.24 -2.68
C TYR A 96 1.45 -7.20 -3.76
N ILE A 97 0.45 -6.90 -4.58
CA ILE A 97 0.50 -5.78 -5.53
C ILE A 97 -0.48 -4.70 -5.08
N LEU A 98 0.04 -3.49 -4.88
CA LEU A 98 -0.76 -2.28 -4.71
C LEU A 98 -0.79 -1.57 -6.06
N GLY A 99 -1.96 -1.42 -6.65
CA GLY A 99 -2.07 -0.87 -7.98
C GLY A 99 -3.30 0.01 -8.17
N ALA A 100 -3.27 0.78 -9.25
CA ALA A 100 -4.34 1.66 -9.68
C ALA A 100 -4.74 1.36 -11.12
N GLY A 101 -6.00 1.56 -11.43
CA GLY A 101 -6.56 1.44 -12.77
C GLY A 101 -7.70 2.41 -12.99
N ASN A 102 -7.96 2.72 -14.28
CA ASN A 102 -9.03 3.58 -14.69
C ASN A 102 -9.75 2.96 -15.91
N THR A 103 -11.08 2.89 -15.86
CA THR A 103 -11.88 2.24 -16.89
C THR A 103 -12.29 3.18 -18.04
N SER A 104 -12.03 4.47 -17.93
CA SER A 104 -12.55 5.49 -18.85
C SER A 104 -11.48 6.43 -19.43
N GLY A 105 -10.22 6.31 -19.01
CA GLY A 105 -9.20 7.25 -19.49
C GLY A 105 -7.76 6.87 -19.21
N PHE A 106 -6.89 7.85 -19.35
CA PHE A 106 -5.47 7.70 -19.07
C PHE A 106 -5.15 8.13 -17.63
N MET A 107 -4.36 7.35 -16.95
CA MET A 107 -3.74 7.73 -15.68
C MET A 107 -2.39 8.37 -15.93
N ASN A 108 -2.15 9.53 -15.35
CA ASN A 108 -0.81 10.11 -15.31
C ASN A 108 -0.10 9.60 -14.06
N ARG A 109 0.96 8.82 -14.23
CA ARG A 109 1.72 8.25 -13.12
C ARG A 109 3.21 8.48 -13.35
N THR A 110 3.92 8.67 -12.27
CA THR A 110 5.38 8.84 -12.29
C THR A 110 6.03 7.52 -11.89
N PRO A 111 6.73 6.85 -12.82
CA PRO A 111 7.58 5.72 -12.45
C PRO A 111 8.81 6.22 -11.68
N LEU A 112 9.24 5.46 -10.70
CA LEU A 112 10.43 5.70 -9.90
C LEU A 112 11.48 4.64 -10.21
N TRP A 113 12.69 5.07 -10.58
CA TRP A 113 13.84 4.19 -10.79
C TRP A 113 14.67 4.11 -9.51
N ASN A 114 15.31 2.95 -9.28
CA ASN A 114 16.02 2.68 -8.05
C ASN A 114 15.16 3.02 -6.84
N ALA A 115 13.89 2.64 -6.91
CA ALA A 115 12.92 2.98 -5.92
C ALA A 115 13.21 2.27 -4.60
N THR A 116 12.92 2.94 -3.52
CA THR A 116 12.92 2.38 -2.18
C THR A 116 11.54 2.52 -1.56
N ILE A 117 11.23 1.63 -0.65
CA ILE A 117 9.98 1.62 0.11
C ILE A 117 10.31 1.81 1.58
N SER A 118 9.59 2.68 2.25
CA SER A 118 9.78 2.95 3.68
C SER A 118 8.46 3.22 4.38
N SER A 119 8.47 3.15 5.70
CA SER A 119 7.40 3.66 6.55
C SER A 119 7.78 5.01 7.13
N ASN A 120 6.80 5.79 7.58
CA ASN A 120 7.02 7.12 8.14
C ASN A 120 7.79 7.09 9.48
N ASP A 121 7.79 5.96 10.17
CA ASP A 121 8.54 5.74 11.42
C ASP A 121 9.98 5.24 11.18
N GLY A 122 10.40 5.10 9.93
CA GLY A 122 11.73 4.65 9.54
C GLY A 122 11.98 3.15 9.70
N GLN A 123 10.95 2.36 10.01
CA GLN A 123 11.08 0.90 10.12
C GLN A 123 10.90 0.22 8.75
N ASN A 124 11.56 -0.91 8.57
CA ASN A 124 11.46 -1.70 7.34
C ASN A 124 10.35 -2.75 7.42
N TYR A 125 9.10 -2.31 7.29
CA TYR A 125 7.96 -3.24 7.22
C TYR A 125 7.73 -3.83 5.83
N PHE A 126 8.48 -3.38 4.83
CA PHE A 126 8.30 -3.76 3.44
C PHE A 126 9.63 -3.93 2.72
N SER A 127 9.65 -4.79 1.73
CA SER A 127 10.65 -4.79 0.67
C SER A 127 9.99 -4.60 -0.69
N LEU A 128 10.63 -3.80 -1.54
CA LEU A 128 10.16 -3.56 -2.90
C LEU A 128 10.61 -4.70 -3.80
N VAL A 129 9.71 -5.18 -4.65
CA VAL A 129 10.01 -6.20 -5.67
C VAL A 129 10.09 -5.57 -7.06
N GLY A 130 9.09 -4.82 -7.48
CA GLY A 130 9.10 -4.18 -8.79
C GLY A 130 7.81 -3.49 -9.18
N ALA A 131 7.81 -2.90 -10.37
CA ALA A 131 6.65 -2.29 -10.99
C ALA A 131 6.03 -3.23 -12.02
N PHE A 132 4.70 -3.21 -12.11
CA PHE A 132 3.90 -4.06 -12.98
C PHE A 132 2.83 -3.28 -13.71
N MET A 133 2.37 -3.82 -14.85
CA MET A 133 1.27 -3.29 -15.65
C MET A 133 0.22 -4.37 -15.90
N GLY A 134 -1.04 -3.95 -16.00
CA GLY A 134 -2.15 -4.78 -16.46
C GLY A 134 -2.06 -5.09 -17.96
N GLN A 135 -2.78 -6.08 -18.41
CA GLN A 135 -2.79 -6.49 -19.81
C GLN A 135 -3.83 -5.75 -20.66
N SER A 136 -4.92 -5.33 -20.04
CA SER A 136 -6.03 -4.72 -20.76
C SER A 136 -6.00 -3.20 -20.61
N ALA A 137 -6.20 -2.51 -21.74
CA ALA A 137 -6.37 -1.06 -21.72
C ALA A 137 -7.73 -0.68 -21.14
N TYR A 138 -7.79 0.46 -20.47
CA TYR A 138 -9.01 1.00 -19.86
C TYR A 138 -9.71 0.02 -18.92
N SER A 139 -8.91 -0.65 -18.07
CA SER A 139 -9.41 -1.64 -17.12
C SER A 139 -8.81 -1.41 -15.74
N PHE A 140 -9.51 -1.93 -14.74
CA PHE A 140 -8.98 -2.13 -13.40
C PHE A 140 -8.74 -3.63 -13.23
N ASP A 141 -7.63 -4.12 -13.78
CA ASP A 141 -7.23 -5.52 -13.76
C ASP A 141 -5.93 -5.73 -12.96
N PHE A 142 -5.65 -6.98 -12.67
CA PHE A 142 -4.43 -7.37 -11.96
C PHE A 142 -3.16 -7.00 -12.75
N PRO A 143 -2.28 -6.15 -12.21
CA PRO A 143 -1.02 -5.81 -12.86
C PRO A 143 -0.04 -6.98 -12.79
N GLN A 144 0.13 -7.72 -13.89
CA GLN A 144 0.91 -8.96 -13.93
C GLN A 144 2.13 -8.92 -14.86
N THR A 145 2.22 -7.94 -15.74
CA THR A 145 3.34 -7.80 -16.66
C THR A 145 4.40 -6.92 -16.02
N ALA A 146 5.60 -7.46 -15.81
CA ALA A 146 6.72 -6.72 -15.23
C ALA A 146 7.04 -5.48 -16.07
N PHE A 147 7.13 -4.35 -15.38
CA PHE A 147 7.49 -3.06 -15.96
C PHE A 147 8.76 -2.56 -15.29
N TYR A 148 9.91 -2.79 -15.93
CA TYR A 148 11.25 -2.43 -15.47
C TYR A 148 11.57 -2.91 -14.04
N GLY A 149 12.51 -3.84 -13.91
CA GLY A 149 12.98 -4.35 -12.60
C GLY A 149 13.57 -3.22 -11.74
N GLY A 150 13.26 -3.25 -10.44
CA GLY A 150 13.74 -2.27 -9.46
C GLY A 150 13.02 -0.92 -9.49
N SER A 151 11.93 -0.82 -10.24
CA SER A 151 11.07 0.37 -10.31
C SER A 151 9.86 0.23 -9.39
N ALA A 152 9.26 1.37 -9.04
CA ALA A 152 7.97 1.47 -8.39
C ALA A 152 7.16 2.60 -9.01
N TRP A 153 5.89 2.68 -8.69
CA TRP A 153 5.07 3.85 -8.99
C TRP A 153 5.04 4.77 -7.77
N LEU A 154 5.12 6.08 -7.99
CA LEU A 154 5.09 7.06 -6.89
C LEU A 154 3.79 6.96 -6.05
N SER A 155 2.71 6.55 -6.67
CA SER A 155 1.38 6.36 -6.09
C SER A 155 0.77 5.11 -6.72
N PRO A 156 -0.12 4.38 -6.05
CA PRO A 156 -0.72 4.66 -4.72
C PRO A 156 0.15 4.27 -3.52
N THR A 157 -0.28 4.66 -2.31
CA THR A 157 0.33 4.25 -1.03
C THR A 157 -0.72 3.77 -0.02
N ILE A 158 -0.28 3.13 1.07
CA ILE A 158 -1.17 2.62 2.12
C ILE A 158 -0.85 3.20 3.48
N GLU A 159 -1.88 3.32 4.32
CA GLU A 159 -1.78 3.58 5.75
C GLU A 159 -2.18 2.31 6.53
N PHE A 160 -1.38 1.93 7.52
CA PHE A 160 -1.48 0.64 8.19
C PHE A 160 -1.08 0.73 9.65
N ASN A 161 -1.52 -0.27 10.43
CA ASN A 161 -1.01 -0.58 11.77
C ASN A 161 -0.26 -1.90 11.72
N VAL A 162 0.80 -2.03 12.51
CA VAL A 162 1.44 -3.31 12.77
C VAL A 162 0.56 -4.11 13.73
N VAL A 163 0.28 -5.36 13.39
CA VAL A 163 -0.48 -6.25 14.25
C VAL A 163 0.49 -7.00 15.15
N PRO A 164 0.46 -6.79 16.47
CA PRO A 164 1.34 -7.52 17.38
C PRO A 164 1.07 -9.03 17.30
N GLU A 165 2.14 -9.83 17.33
CA GLU A 165 2.00 -11.28 17.31
C GLU A 165 1.20 -11.78 18.54
N PRO A 166 0.40 -12.84 18.39
CA PRO A 166 -0.34 -13.42 19.51
C PRO A 166 0.53 -13.80 20.71
N SER A 167 1.79 -14.18 20.45
CA SER A 167 2.80 -14.45 21.48
C SER A 167 3.10 -13.23 22.36
N THR A 168 3.07 -12.02 21.81
CA THR A 168 3.26 -10.78 22.56
C THR A 168 2.14 -10.58 23.58
N TYR A 169 0.89 -10.82 23.19
CA TYR A 169 -0.25 -10.75 24.11
C TYR A 169 -0.21 -11.86 25.17
N ALA A 170 0.20 -13.08 24.80
CA ALA A 170 0.38 -14.19 25.74
C ALA A 170 1.47 -13.88 26.76
N LEU A 171 2.59 -13.28 26.34
CA LEU A 171 3.69 -12.90 27.23
C LEU A 171 3.27 -11.79 28.21
N PHE A 172 2.54 -10.76 27.73
CA PHE A 172 1.94 -9.75 28.59
C PHE A 172 0.94 -10.34 29.59
N GLY A 173 0.07 -11.23 29.13
CA GLY A 173 -0.90 -11.94 29.99
C GLY A 173 -0.21 -12.76 31.09
N LEU A 174 0.79 -13.55 30.76
CA LEU A 174 1.58 -14.35 31.70
C LEU A 174 2.39 -13.47 32.68
N GLY A 175 2.96 -12.39 32.18
CA GLY A 175 3.71 -11.42 33.02
C GLY A 175 2.80 -10.78 34.07
N THR A 176 1.60 -10.33 33.71
CA THR A 176 0.65 -9.72 34.64
C THR A 176 0.14 -10.72 35.69
N VAL A 177 -0.16 -11.94 35.30
CA VAL A 177 -0.55 -13.02 36.24
C VAL A 177 0.59 -13.34 37.19
N GLY A 178 1.83 -13.45 36.71
CA GLY A 178 3.01 -13.67 37.53
C GLY A 178 3.21 -12.60 38.60
N ILE A 179 3.06 -11.33 38.25
CA ILE A 179 3.15 -10.20 39.16
C ILE A 179 2.05 -10.27 40.25
N LEU A 180 0.79 -10.54 39.84
CA LEU A 180 -0.34 -10.66 40.77
C LEU A 180 -0.14 -11.78 41.79
N VAL A 181 0.37 -12.93 41.35
CA VAL A 181 0.68 -14.06 42.24
C VAL A 181 1.80 -13.70 43.22
N ALA A 182 2.86 -13.04 42.76
CA ALA A 182 3.98 -12.62 43.61
C ALA A 182 3.55 -11.59 44.68
N VAL A 183 2.71 -10.62 44.31
CA VAL A 183 2.16 -9.62 45.24
C VAL A 183 1.26 -10.27 46.29
N ARG A 184 0.41 -11.24 45.90
CA ARG A 184 -0.47 -11.95 46.80
C ARG A 184 0.31 -12.80 47.82
N ARG A 185 1.38 -13.46 47.39
CA ARG A 185 2.25 -14.22 48.32
C ARG A 185 2.92 -13.33 49.37
N ARG A 186 3.36 -12.11 49.01
CA ARG A 186 3.98 -11.17 49.95
C ARG A 186 3.02 -10.61 50.99
N ARG A 187 1.71 -10.68 50.78
CA ARG A 187 0.70 -10.21 51.76
C ARG A 187 0.24 -11.32 52.72
N LEU A 188 0.65 -12.55 52.47
CA LEU A 188 0.27 -13.71 53.29
C LEU A 188 1.44 -14.18 54.24
N CYS A 189 2.60 -13.56 54.14
CA CYS A 189 3.70 -13.67 55.06
C CYS A 189 3.81 -12.39 55.91
#